data_866a84faa41a4f92d570ed89555ee694
#
_entry.id   866a84faa41a4f92d570ed89555ee694
#
_cell.length_a   1.000
_cell.length_b   1.000
_cell.length_c   1.000
_cell.angle_alpha   90.00
_cell.angle_beta   90.00
_cell.angle_gamma   90.00
#
_symmetry.space_group_name_H-M   'P 1'
#
loop_
_entity.id
_entity.type
_entity.pdbx_description
1 polymer ?
#
loop_
_entity_poly.entity_id
_entity_poly.type
_entity_poly.pdbx_seq_one_letter_code
_entity_poly.pdbx_strand_id
1 'polypeptide(L)'
;MCIRDSSTGEPGGHNFLQPTLIKDLVKKVNGTIVECNTAYGGGRADTDSHLKAAADHGFTAIAKVDIMDADGEVALPVQGGKHLKEDFVGSHYLDYDFTVVLSHFKGHAMGGFGGALKNISIGIASSAGKAWIHTAGKTKTDLWNNLPEQDHFLESMAEAAKAVTTHCGENILYISVMNRLSVDCDCDSNPEEPKMADIGMLASLDPVALDKACVDLVYASPDPGRVHLIERMESRHGIHIVEHAEALGMGSQRYDLVSLDDK
;
A
#
# COMPACT_ATOMS: atom_id res chain seq x y z
N MET A 1 -17.39 -4.21 -5.56
CA MET A 1 -16.48 -3.74 -4.49
C MET A 1 -15.21 -4.55 -4.55
N CYS A 2 -14.06 -3.91 -4.44
CA CYS A 2 -12.78 -4.59 -4.29
C CYS A 2 -12.17 -4.31 -2.91
N ILE A 3 -11.27 -5.21 -2.51
CA ILE A 3 -10.44 -5.07 -1.32
C ILE A 3 -9.01 -5.05 -1.78
N ARG A 4 -8.36 -3.89 -1.69
CA ARG A 4 -6.93 -3.78 -1.93
C ARG A 4 -6.19 -4.18 -0.67
N ASP A 5 -5.82 -5.43 -0.56
CA ASP A 5 -4.90 -5.91 0.46
C ASP A 5 -3.50 -5.34 0.22
N SER A 6 -2.72 -5.17 1.26
CA SER A 6 -1.37 -4.58 1.16
C SER A 6 -0.46 -5.38 0.22
N SER A 7 -0.50 -6.70 0.34
CA SER A 7 0.19 -7.67 -0.50
C SER A 7 -0.21 -9.08 -0.10
N THR A 8 -0.44 -9.95 -1.08
CA THR A 8 -0.64 -11.38 -0.82
C THR A 8 0.64 -12.12 -0.43
N GLY A 9 1.75 -11.39 -0.29
CA GLY A 9 3.06 -11.92 0.11
C GLY A 9 3.87 -12.50 -1.06
N GLU A 10 5.19 -12.32 -1.02
CA GLU A 10 6.10 -12.99 -1.95
C GLU A 10 6.26 -14.47 -1.53
N PRO A 11 6.38 -15.44 -2.46
CA PRO A 11 6.69 -16.82 -2.11
C PRO A 11 7.90 -16.93 -1.17
N GLY A 12 7.72 -17.62 -0.03
CA GLY A 12 8.70 -17.72 1.05
C GLY A 12 8.58 -16.65 2.13
N GLY A 13 7.91 -15.53 1.87
CA GLY A 13 7.58 -14.53 2.89
C GLY A 13 6.49 -15.01 3.86
N HIS A 14 6.48 -14.46 5.07
CA HIS A 14 5.54 -14.89 6.13
C HIS A 14 4.99 -13.74 6.97
N ASN A 15 5.45 -12.50 6.75
CA ASN A 15 5.01 -11.33 7.51
C ASN A 15 3.80 -10.61 6.90
N PHE A 16 3.32 -11.04 5.72
CA PHE A 16 2.15 -10.44 5.08
C PHE A 16 0.87 -10.61 5.93
N LEU A 17 -0.12 -9.78 5.64
CA LEU A 17 -1.41 -9.80 6.33
C LEU A 17 -2.12 -11.13 6.10
N GLN A 18 -2.31 -11.89 7.18
CA GLN A 18 -2.80 -13.27 7.09
C GLN A 18 -4.28 -13.33 6.68
N PRO A 19 -4.67 -14.20 5.72
CA PRO A 19 -6.07 -14.35 5.29
C PRO A 19 -7.03 -14.65 6.44
N THR A 20 -6.58 -15.39 7.45
CA THR A 20 -7.38 -15.72 8.63
C THR A 20 -7.78 -14.49 9.44
N LEU A 21 -7.00 -13.44 9.43
CA LEU A 21 -7.28 -12.20 10.14
C LEU A 21 -8.35 -11.36 9.42
N ILE A 22 -8.33 -11.38 8.09
CA ILE A 22 -9.17 -10.49 7.27
C ILE A 22 -10.45 -11.16 6.73
N LYS A 23 -10.57 -12.49 6.82
CA LYS A 23 -11.64 -13.29 6.18
C LYS A 23 -13.04 -12.81 6.53
N ASP A 24 -13.28 -12.39 7.77
CA ASP A 24 -14.62 -12.01 8.21
C ASP A 24 -15.02 -10.65 7.63
N LEU A 25 -14.08 -9.71 7.53
CA LEU A 25 -14.28 -8.45 6.82
C LEU A 25 -14.56 -8.71 5.33
N VAL A 26 -13.70 -9.50 4.68
CA VAL A 26 -13.81 -9.86 3.25
C VAL A 26 -15.18 -10.47 2.94
N LYS A 27 -15.62 -11.43 3.76
CA LYS A 27 -16.95 -12.07 3.63
C LYS A 27 -18.10 -11.10 3.89
N LYS A 28 -17.97 -10.25 4.92
CA LYS A 28 -19.02 -9.29 5.29
C LYS A 28 -19.31 -8.29 4.16
N VAL A 29 -18.28 -7.84 3.45
CA VAL A 29 -18.43 -6.90 2.35
C VAL A 29 -18.62 -7.59 0.99
N ASN A 30 -18.54 -8.92 0.93
CA ASN A 30 -18.59 -9.73 -0.29
C ASN A 30 -17.61 -9.18 -1.35
N GLY A 31 -16.39 -8.88 -0.91
CA GLY A 31 -15.37 -8.22 -1.73
C GLY A 31 -14.52 -9.21 -2.53
N THR A 32 -14.02 -8.75 -3.67
CA THR A 32 -12.93 -9.40 -4.41
C THR A 32 -11.59 -8.84 -3.93
N ILE A 33 -10.64 -9.71 -3.59
CA ILE A 33 -9.26 -9.28 -3.27
C ILE A 33 -8.56 -8.93 -4.58
N VAL A 34 -7.95 -7.75 -4.64
CA VAL A 34 -7.32 -7.25 -5.86
C VAL A 34 -5.84 -6.96 -5.67
N GLU A 35 -5.04 -7.31 -6.67
CA GLU A 35 -3.59 -7.08 -6.75
C GLU A 35 -3.22 -6.63 -8.17
N CYS A 36 -1.98 -6.14 -8.34
CA CYS A 36 -1.33 -6.01 -9.65
C CYS A 36 0.04 -6.67 -9.62
N ASN A 37 0.48 -7.16 -10.76
CA ASN A 37 1.80 -7.78 -10.92
C ASN A 37 2.93 -6.86 -10.46
N THR A 38 4.03 -7.44 -9.98
CA THR A 38 5.20 -6.66 -9.55
C THR A 38 6.07 -6.23 -10.72
N ALA A 39 6.80 -5.11 -10.55
CA ALA A 39 7.78 -4.62 -11.52
C ALA A 39 9.21 -5.07 -11.21
N TYR A 40 9.39 -5.89 -10.17
CA TYR A 40 10.71 -6.16 -9.56
C TYR A 40 11.21 -7.57 -9.84
N GLY A 41 10.49 -8.37 -10.63
CA GLY A 41 10.69 -9.81 -10.74
C GLY A 41 10.07 -10.56 -9.55
N GLY A 42 10.54 -11.79 -9.32
CA GLY A 42 10.01 -12.63 -8.24
C GLY A 42 8.80 -13.47 -8.64
N GLY A 43 8.15 -14.06 -7.64
CA GLY A 43 7.03 -15.01 -7.86
C GLY A 43 5.69 -14.35 -8.18
N ARG A 44 5.63 -13.01 -8.27
CA ARG A 44 4.41 -12.25 -8.59
C ARG A 44 4.61 -11.32 -9.79
N ALA A 45 5.59 -11.62 -10.66
CA ALA A 45 5.90 -10.80 -11.83
C ALA A 45 4.95 -11.01 -13.01
N ASP A 46 4.23 -12.11 -13.03
CA ASP A 46 3.22 -12.45 -14.04
C ASP A 46 1.94 -12.99 -13.37
N THR A 47 0.83 -12.92 -14.08
CA THR A 47 -0.50 -13.22 -13.56
C THR A 47 -0.64 -14.64 -13.03
N ASP A 48 -0.14 -15.64 -13.75
CA ASP A 48 -0.30 -17.05 -13.36
C ASP A 48 0.48 -17.36 -12.08
N SER A 49 1.75 -16.93 -12.01
CA SER A 49 2.59 -17.07 -10.82
C SER A 49 2.04 -16.30 -9.64
N HIS A 50 1.48 -15.10 -9.87
CA HIS A 50 0.88 -14.26 -8.83
C HIS A 50 -0.39 -14.91 -8.25
N LEU A 51 -1.30 -15.41 -9.09
CA LEU A 51 -2.48 -16.16 -8.64
C LEU A 51 -2.09 -17.42 -7.87
N LYS A 52 -1.01 -18.11 -8.30
CA LYS A 52 -0.48 -19.24 -7.56
C LYS A 52 0.02 -18.84 -6.18
N ALA A 53 0.79 -17.76 -6.06
CA ALA A 53 1.26 -17.26 -4.77
C ALA A 53 0.09 -16.90 -3.84
N ALA A 54 -0.94 -16.22 -4.34
CA ALA A 54 -2.15 -15.91 -3.58
C ALA A 54 -2.90 -17.17 -3.12
N ALA A 55 -2.93 -18.22 -3.94
CA ALA A 55 -3.53 -19.50 -3.58
C ALA A 55 -2.71 -20.24 -2.51
N ASP A 56 -1.40 -20.32 -2.68
CA ASP A 56 -0.48 -20.98 -1.74
C ASP A 56 -0.53 -20.31 -0.35
N HIS A 57 -0.75 -18.99 -0.32
CA HIS A 57 -0.90 -18.22 0.92
C HIS A 57 -2.34 -18.21 1.48
N GLY A 58 -3.31 -18.85 0.80
CA GLY A 58 -4.66 -19.07 1.30
C GLY A 58 -5.67 -17.96 1.00
N PHE A 59 -5.33 -16.94 0.21
CA PHE A 59 -6.25 -15.84 -0.12
C PHE A 59 -7.42 -16.32 -0.98
N THR A 60 -7.20 -17.23 -1.92
CA THR A 60 -8.27 -17.81 -2.77
C THR A 60 -9.29 -18.64 -1.98
N ALA A 61 -8.95 -19.08 -0.76
CA ALA A 61 -9.88 -19.80 0.12
C ALA A 61 -10.90 -18.88 0.82
N ILE A 62 -10.65 -17.56 0.86
CA ILE A 62 -11.52 -16.60 1.55
C ILE A 62 -12.30 -15.70 0.59
N ALA A 63 -11.80 -15.45 -0.63
CA ALA A 63 -12.47 -14.66 -1.66
C ALA A 63 -11.94 -14.99 -3.07
N LYS A 64 -12.61 -14.45 -4.10
CA LYS A 64 -12.02 -14.32 -5.43
C LYS A 64 -10.80 -13.41 -5.34
N VAL A 65 -9.71 -13.79 -6.02
CA VAL A 65 -8.53 -12.93 -6.23
C VAL A 65 -8.52 -12.51 -7.70
N ASP A 66 -8.28 -11.23 -7.94
CA ASP A 66 -8.19 -10.64 -9.28
C ASP A 66 -6.86 -9.89 -9.42
N ILE A 67 -6.11 -10.20 -10.47
CA ILE A 67 -4.88 -9.48 -10.83
C ILE A 67 -5.29 -8.43 -11.86
N MET A 68 -5.44 -7.20 -11.40
CA MET A 68 -6.10 -6.12 -12.14
C MET A 68 -5.40 -5.71 -13.44
N ASP A 69 -4.11 -5.96 -13.55
CA ASP A 69 -3.31 -5.66 -14.75
C ASP A 69 -3.10 -6.90 -15.66
N ALA A 70 -3.88 -7.98 -15.45
CA ALA A 70 -3.83 -9.18 -16.30
C ALA A 70 -4.14 -8.86 -17.76
N ASP A 71 -5.09 -7.97 -18.01
CA ASP A 71 -5.55 -7.57 -19.35
C ASP A 71 -5.05 -6.17 -19.76
N GLY A 72 -4.07 -5.61 -19.04
CA GLY A 72 -3.44 -4.34 -19.35
C GLY A 72 -3.67 -3.25 -18.32
N GLU A 73 -3.48 -2.00 -18.74
CA GLU A 73 -3.51 -0.83 -17.86
C GLU A 73 -4.36 0.31 -18.42
N VAL A 74 -4.80 1.20 -17.52
CA VAL A 74 -5.51 2.44 -17.85
C VAL A 74 -4.82 3.61 -17.17
N ALA A 75 -4.71 4.74 -17.88
CA ALA A 75 -4.17 5.98 -17.33
C ALA A 75 -5.26 6.74 -16.56
N LEU A 76 -4.97 7.10 -15.31
CA LEU A 76 -5.76 8.02 -14.50
C LEU A 76 -5.03 9.38 -14.43
N PRO A 77 -5.71 10.53 -14.64
CA PRO A 77 -5.07 11.82 -14.59
C PRO A 77 -4.64 12.18 -13.16
N VAL A 78 -3.43 12.71 -13.02
CA VAL A 78 -2.92 13.27 -11.76
C VAL A 78 -3.14 14.77 -11.74
N GLN A 79 -4.01 15.23 -10.84
CA GLN A 79 -4.28 16.66 -10.68
C GLN A 79 -3.25 17.29 -9.74
N GLY A 80 -2.57 18.34 -10.20
CA GLY A 80 -1.58 19.06 -9.42
C GLY A 80 -0.23 18.39 -9.30
N GLY A 81 -0.01 17.26 -9.96
CA GLY A 81 1.25 16.51 -9.90
C GLY A 81 2.44 17.30 -10.46
N LYS A 82 3.54 17.27 -9.74
CA LYS A 82 4.84 17.87 -10.08
C LYS A 82 5.64 16.93 -10.99
N HIS A 83 5.64 15.64 -10.67
CA HIS A 83 6.38 14.58 -11.36
C HIS A 83 5.49 13.79 -12.32
N LEU A 84 4.29 13.41 -11.88
CA LEU A 84 3.36 12.61 -12.66
C LEU A 84 2.23 13.48 -13.23
N LYS A 85 1.87 13.25 -14.49
CA LYS A 85 0.66 13.82 -15.10
C LYS A 85 -0.46 12.78 -15.17
N GLU A 86 -0.10 11.53 -15.11
CA GLU A 86 -1.00 10.38 -15.11
C GLU A 86 -0.37 9.24 -14.31
N ASP A 87 -1.23 8.42 -13.70
CA ASP A 87 -0.88 7.14 -13.07
C ASP A 87 -1.46 6.01 -13.91
N PHE A 88 -0.76 4.88 -14.00
CA PHE A 88 -1.15 3.73 -14.80
C PHE A 88 -1.59 2.59 -13.87
N VAL A 89 -2.91 2.42 -13.74
CA VAL A 89 -3.53 1.41 -12.89
C VAL A 89 -3.89 0.16 -13.69
N GLY A 90 -4.06 -0.98 -13.02
CA GLY A 90 -4.57 -2.19 -13.67
C GLY A 90 -5.95 -1.94 -14.28
N SER A 91 -6.18 -2.42 -15.51
CA SER A 91 -7.41 -2.11 -16.28
C SER A 91 -8.69 -2.55 -15.55
N HIS A 92 -8.67 -3.67 -14.82
CA HIS A 92 -9.83 -4.16 -14.07
C HIS A 92 -10.20 -3.26 -12.88
N TYR A 93 -9.32 -2.34 -12.43
CA TYR A 93 -9.65 -1.44 -11.33
C TYR A 93 -10.91 -0.61 -11.61
N LEU A 94 -11.16 -0.26 -12.86
CA LEU A 94 -12.33 0.51 -13.27
C LEU A 94 -13.65 -0.28 -13.20
N ASP A 95 -13.60 -1.59 -13.04
CA ASP A 95 -14.81 -2.43 -12.92
C ASP A 95 -15.37 -2.43 -11.49
N TYR A 96 -14.67 -1.79 -10.54
CA TYR A 96 -15.04 -1.77 -9.13
C TYR A 96 -15.61 -0.40 -8.74
N ASP A 97 -16.78 -0.42 -8.12
CA ASP A 97 -17.55 0.76 -7.68
C ASP A 97 -17.22 1.24 -6.27
N PHE A 98 -16.50 0.44 -5.47
CA PHE A 98 -16.07 0.79 -4.11
C PHE A 98 -14.78 0.06 -3.75
N THR A 99 -13.85 0.75 -3.11
CA THR A 99 -12.55 0.20 -2.70
C THR A 99 -12.41 0.20 -1.17
N VAL A 100 -12.16 -0.97 -0.60
CA VAL A 100 -11.65 -1.08 0.78
C VAL A 100 -10.12 -1.24 0.70
N VAL A 101 -9.40 -0.27 1.20
CA VAL A 101 -7.92 -0.30 1.28
C VAL A 101 -7.54 -0.89 2.62
N LEU A 102 -7.09 -2.14 2.60
CA LEU A 102 -6.69 -2.86 3.80
C LEU A 102 -5.16 -2.94 3.84
N SER A 103 -4.54 -2.01 4.53
CA SER A 103 -3.09 -1.86 4.55
C SER A 103 -2.47 -2.58 5.75
N HIS A 104 -1.46 -3.39 5.49
CA HIS A 104 -0.53 -3.82 6.51
C HIS A 104 0.49 -2.70 6.75
N PHE A 105 0.46 -2.06 7.91
CA PHE A 105 1.42 -1.01 8.24
C PHE A 105 2.76 -1.65 8.69
N LYS A 106 3.85 -1.27 8.04
CA LYS A 106 5.21 -1.83 8.29
C LYS A 106 6.28 -0.94 7.69
N GLY A 107 7.55 -1.30 7.93
CA GLY A 107 8.68 -0.68 7.25
C GLY A 107 8.72 -0.97 5.74
N HIS A 108 9.46 -0.16 5.02
CA HIS A 108 9.68 -0.32 3.58
C HIS A 108 11.05 0.16 3.16
N ALA A 109 11.79 -0.67 2.40
CA ALA A 109 13.17 -0.41 2.04
C ALA A 109 13.38 0.90 1.26
N MET A 110 12.44 1.28 0.40
CA MET A 110 12.54 2.50 -0.42
C MET A 110 11.67 3.66 0.14
N GLY A 111 10.46 3.38 0.62
CA GLY A 111 9.52 4.42 1.07
C GLY A 111 9.57 4.75 2.56
N GLY A 112 10.44 4.10 3.34
CA GLY A 112 10.49 4.25 4.79
C GLY A 112 9.43 3.41 5.50
N PHE A 113 8.17 3.57 5.13
CA PHE A 113 7.06 2.73 5.60
C PHE A 113 6.08 2.42 4.47
N GLY A 114 5.23 1.43 4.68
CA GLY A 114 4.08 1.10 3.86
C GLY A 114 2.81 1.27 4.65
N GLY A 115 1.95 2.19 4.21
CA GLY A 115 0.63 2.48 4.76
C GLY A 115 -0.41 2.58 3.66
N ALA A 116 -1.50 3.32 3.92
CA ALA A 116 -2.61 3.51 2.99
C ALA A 116 -2.16 4.22 1.71
N LEU A 117 -1.39 5.31 1.81
CA LEU A 117 -0.89 6.07 0.66
C LEU A 117 -0.05 5.22 -0.29
N LYS A 118 0.89 4.42 0.25
CA LYS A 118 1.67 3.48 -0.57
C LYS A 118 0.78 2.40 -1.17
N ASN A 119 -0.18 1.89 -0.41
CA ASN A 119 -1.06 0.81 -0.88
C ASN A 119 -1.90 1.24 -2.08
N ILE A 120 -2.50 2.44 -2.05
CA ILE A 120 -3.29 2.95 -3.17
C ILE A 120 -2.45 3.46 -4.35
N SER A 121 -1.20 3.83 -4.15
CA SER A 121 -0.28 4.17 -5.25
C SER A 121 0.32 2.92 -5.88
N ILE A 122 1.37 2.37 -5.27
CA ILE A 122 2.10 1.22 -5.80
C ILE A 122 1.21 -0.03 -5.92
N GLY A 123 0.26 -0.22 -5.00
CA GLY A 123 -0.57 -1.41 -4.97
C GLY A 123 -1.58 -1.50 -6.12
N ILE A 124 -2.16 -0.38 -6.54
CA ILE A 124 -3.16 -0.31 -7.61
C ILE A 124 -2.52 -0.12 -8.99
N ALA A 125 -1.29 0.44 -9.03
CA ALA A 125 -0.56 0.61 -10.27
C ALA A 125 -0.27 -0.75 -10.94
N SER A 126 -0.38 -0.79 -12.29
CA SER A 126 0.08 -1.91 -13.10
C SER A 126 1.58 -2.18 -12.89
N SER A 127 2.10 -3.29 -13.39
CA SER A 127 3.54 -3.54 -13.35
C SER A 127 4.34 -2.38 -13.98
N ALA A 128 3.93 -1.89 -15.16
CA ALA A 128 4.55 -0.74 -15.80
C ALA A 128 4.29 0.58 -15.04
N GLY A 129 3.11 0.74 -14.45
CA GLY A 129 2.76 1.86 -13.58
C GLY A 129 3.64 1.93 -12.32
N LYS A 130 3.94 0.78 -11.71
CA LYS A 130 4.91 0.73 -10.60
C LYS A 130 6.28 1.27 -11.00
N ALA A 131 6.81 0.87 -12.17
CA ALA A 131 8.07 1.41 -12.67
C ALA A 131 7.98 2.92 -12.94
N TRP A 132 6.86 3.39 -13.48
CA TRP A 132 6.57 4.81 -13.69
C TRP A 132 6.64 5.64 -12.41
N ILE A 133 5.97 5.18 -11.35
CA ILE A 133 5.99 5.84 -10.04
C ILE A 133 7.40 5.83 -9.44
N HIS A 134 8.08 4.67 -9.45
CA HIS A 134 9.43 4.53 -8.89
C HIS A 134 10.49 5.38 -9.60
N THR A 135 10.25 5.74 -10.85
CA THR A 135 11.16 6.58 -11.64
C THR A 135 10.74 8.05 -11.73
N ALA A 136 9.76 8.45 -10.89
CA ALA A 136 9.17 9.80 -10.91
C ALA A 136 8.78 10.23 -12.35
N GLY A 137 8.07 9.35 -13.05
CA GLY A 137 7.55 9.63 -14.38
C GLY A 137 8.56 9.57 -15.52
N LYS A 138 9.73 8.95 -15.30
CA LYS A 138 10.78 8.91 -16.33
C LYS A 138 10.65 7.74 -17.31
N THR A 139 10.30 6.55 -16.82
CA THR A 139 10.20 5.34 -17.64
C THR A 139 9.28 4.30 -17.03
N LYS A 140 8.68 3.44 -17.87
CA LYS A 140 7.85 2.29 -17.48
C LYS A 140 8.61 0.95 -17.50
N THR A 141 9.86 0.91 -17.95
CA THR A 141 10.54 -0.36 -18.26
C THR A 141 11.90 -0.54 -17.60
N ASP A 142 12.64 0.52 -17.36
CA ASP A 142 14.02 0.50 -16.84
C ASP A 142 14.10 1.18 -15.47
N LEU A 143 13.44 0.56 -14.50
CA LEU A 143 13.29 1.11 -13.15
C LEU A 143 14.66 1.33 -12.48
N TRP A 144 15.50 0.30 -12.44
CA TRP A 144 16.69 0.30 -11.60
C TRP A 144 17.81 1.26 -12.06
N ASN A 145 17.85 1.59 -13.35
CA ASN A 145 18.80 2.55 -13.88
C ASN A 145 18.28 4.02 -13.87
N ASN A 146 17.05 4.23 -13.38
CA ASN A 146 16.38 5.52 -13.46
C ASN A 146 15.75 5.96 -12.13
N LEU A 147 16.25 5.45 -11.01
CA LEU A 147 15.76 5.86 -9.69
C LEU A 147 16.02 7.37 -9.48
N PRO A 148 15.01 8.13 -9.03
CA PRO A 148 15.13 9.55 -8.73
C PRO A 148 15.77 9.77 -7.36
N GLU A 149 15.89 11.03 -6.95
CA GLU A 149 16.15 11.38 -5.56
C GLU A 149 14.98 10.91 -4.67
N GLN A 150 15.29 10.65 -3.40
CA GLN A 150 14.37 10.03 -2.45
C GLN A 150 13.02 10.75 -2.33
N ASP A 151 13.04 12.07 -2.18
CA ASP A 151 11.82 12.86 -2.03
C ASP A 151 10.97 12.87 -3.30
N HIS A 152 11.60 12.88 -4.49
CA HIS A 152 10.87 12.80 -5.76
C HIS A 152 10.13 11.46 -5.92
N PHE A 153 10.68 10.36 -5.40
CA PHE A 153 9.99 9.09 -5.36
C PHE A 153 8.78 9.14 -4.42
N LEU A 154 8.94 9.69 -3.20
CA LEU A 154 7.85 9.83 -2.24
C LEU A 154 6.73 10.75 -2.76
N GLU A 155 7.12 11.87 -3.38
CA GLU A 155 6.19 12.80 -4.05
C GLU A 155 5.41 12.08 -5.15
N SER A 156 6.08 11.28 -5.98
CA SER A 156 5.43 10.51 -7.06
C SER A 156 4.45 9.47 -6.54
N MET A 157 4.75 8.81 -5.41
CA MET A 157 3.79 7.92 -4.76
C MET A 157 2.54 8.68 -4.28
N ALA A 158 2.70 9.85 -3.66
CA ALA A 158 1.57 10.67 -3.24
C ALA A 158 0.75 11.17 -4.44
N GLU A 159 1.40 11.52 -5.55
CA GLU A 159 0.75 11.94 -6.79
C GLU A 159 -0.05 10.80 -7.44
N ALA A 160 0.48 9.58 -7.49
CA ALA A 160 -0.25 8.41 -7.93
C ALA A 160 -1.45 8.10 -7.02
N ALA A 161 -1.25 8.17 -5.69
CA ALA A 161 -2.34 8.04 -4.73
C ALA A 161 -3.45 9.10 -4.96
N LYS A 162 -3.08 10.33 -5.36
CA LYS A 162 -4.03 11.40 -5.72
C LYS A 162 -4.89 11.02 -6.92
N ALA A 163 -4.33 10.38 -7.95
CA ALA A 163 -5.12 9.92 -9.10
C ALA A 163 -6.19 8.91 -8.66
N VAL A 164 -5.81 7.94 -7.82
CA VAL A 164 -6.72 6.92 -7.30
C VAL A 164 -7.81 7.51 -6.42
N THR A 165 -7.47 8.37 -5.46
CA THR A 165 -8.47 9.03 -4.59
C THR A 165 -9.41 9.92 -5.38
N THR A 166 -8.92 10.61 -6.40
CA THR A 166 -9.76 11.43 -7.29
C THR A 166 -10.73 10.58 -8.10
N HIS A 167 -10.30 9.40 -8.57
CA HIS A 167 -11.15 8.45 -9.28
C HIS A 167 -12.24 7.88 -8.39
N CYS A 168 -11.90 7.46 -7.17
CA CYS A 168 -12.85 6.85 -6.22
C CYS A 168 -13.85 7.86 -5.63
N GLY A 169 -13.45 9.12 -5.49
CA GLY A 169 -14.26 10.12 -4.77
C GLY A 169 -14.54 9.66 -3.33
N GLU A 170 -15.83 9.53 -2.96
CA GLU A 170 -16.26 9.06 -1.63
C GLU A 170 -16.34 7.52 -1.52
N ASN A 171 -16.09 6.79 -2.60
CA ASN A 171 -16.25 5.34 -2.65
C ASN A 171 -14.97 4.61 -2.24
N ILE A 172 -14.32 5.05 -1.17
CA ILE A 172 -13.08 4.44 -0.67
C ILE A 172 -13.04 4.52 0.86
N LEU A 173 -12.61 3.41 1.48
CA LEU A 173 -12.41 3.31 2.94
C LEU A 173 -10.99 2.78 3.19
N TYR A 174 -10.28 3.38 4.13
CA TYR A 174 -8.93 2.98 4.50
C TYR A 174 -8.92 2.32 5.88
N ILE A 175 -8.27 1.17 5.96
CA ILE A 175 -8.01 0.42 7.20
C ILE A 175 -6.53 0.07 7.22
N SER A 176 -5.83 0.44 8.29
CA SER A 176 -4.44 0.06 8.53
C SER A 176 -4.36 -0.94 9.67
N VAL A 177 -3.74 -2.09 9.41
CA VAL A 177 -3.51 -3.15 10.38
C VAL A 177 -2.06 -3.05 10.84
N MET A 178 -1.87 -2.73 12.11
CA MET A 178 -0.56 -2.52 12.75
C MET A 178 -0.19 -3.75 13.58
N ASN A 179 -0.11 -4.90 12.92
CA ASN A 179 0.34 -6.16 13.50
C ASN A 179 1.62 -6.63 12.79
N ARG A 180 2.40 -7.49 13.45
CA ARG A 180 3.66 -8.00 12.90
C ARG A 180 4.49 -6.88 12.26
N LEU A 181 4.74 -5.81 13.02
CA LEU A 181 5.36 -4.56 12.59
C LEU A 181 6.83 -4.78 12.19
N SER A 182 7.00 -5.39 11.01
CA SER A 182 8.30 -5.68 10.42
C SER A 182 8.96 -4.41 9.88
N VAL A 183 10.28 -4.38 9.91
CA VAL A 183 11.11 -3.37 9.24
C VAL A 183 11.12 -3.59 7.72
N ASP A 184 10.89 -4.85 7.30
CA ASP A 184 10.86 -5.26 5.90
C ASP A 184 9.45 -5.29 5.33
N CYS A 185 9.38 -5.20 4.01
CA CYS A 185 8.11 -5.22 3.27
C CYS A 185 7.60 -6.67 3.09
N ASP A 186 6.28 -6.84 2.97
CA ASP A 186 5.65 -8.13 2.60
C ASP A 186 6.10 -8.65 1.23
N CYS A 187 6.74 -7.81 0.43
CA CYS A 187 7.36 -8.17 -0.84
C CYS A 187 8.77 -8.77 -0.69
N ASP A 188 9.27 -8.92 0.53
CA ASP A 188 10.51 -9.63 0.82
C ASP A 188 10.22 -11.13 1.00
N SER A 189 10.96 -11.97 0.30
CA SER A 189 10.84 -13.43 0.39
C SER A 189 11.49 -14.01 1.65
N ASN A 190 12.34 -13.23 2.34
CA ASN A 190 13.03 -13.63 3.56
C ASN A 190 13.09 -12.47 4.57
N PRO A 191 11.92 -11.96 5.02
CA PRO A 191 11.88 -10.82 5.94
C PRO A 191 12.38 -11.22 7.32
N GLU A 192 13.01 -10.27 8.03
CA GLU A 192 13.31 -10.43 9.45
C GLU A 192 12.02 -10.52 10.28
N GLU A 193 12.09 -11.22 11.41
CA GLU A 193 11.01 -11.25 12.38
C GLU A 193 10.74 -9.83 12.93
N PRO A 194 9.45 -9.47 13.11
CA PRO A 194 9.09 -8.20 13.74
C PRO A 194 9.74 -8.03 15.10
N LYS A 195 10.31 -6.85 15.35
CA LYS A 195 10.99 -6.51 16.61
C LYS A 195 10.13 -5.69 17.56
N MET A 196 8.94 -5.33 17.11
CA MET A 196 7.99 -4.48 17.84
C MET A 196 6.66 -5.22 18.00
N ALA A 197 6.01 -5.03 19.15
CA ALA A 197 4.68 -5.58 19.42
C ALA A 197 3.61 -4.93 18.51
N ASP A 198 2.53 -5.67 18.31
CA ASP A 198 1.34 -5.20 17.59
C ASP A 198 0.72 -3.99 18.32
N ILE A 199 0.15 -3.06 17.56
CA ILE A 199 -0.54 -1.88 18.09
C ILE A 199 -2.06 -2.05 17.98
N GLY A 200 -2.57 -2.55 16.83
CA GLY A 200 -4.00 -2.71 16.59
C GLY A 200 -4.41 -2.39 15.16
N MET A 201 -5.65 -1.92 15.00
CA MET A 201 -6.19 -1.53 13.69
C MET A 201 -6.78 -0.12 13.76
N LEU A 202 -6.52 0.67 12.73
CA LEU A 202 -7.07 2.01 12.55
C LEU A 202 -7.90 2.07 11.27
N ALA A 203 -8.94 2.90 11.27
CA ALA A 203 -9.73 3.15 10.07
C ALA A 203 -10.02 4.65 9.91
N SER A 204 -10.04 5.12 8.66
CA SER A 204 -10.36 6.51 8.32
C SER A 204 -10.90 6.60 6.89
N LEU A 205 -11.60 7.69 6.58
CA LEU A 205 -11.91 8.10 5.21
C LEU A 205 -10.83 9.03 4.63
N ASP A 206 -9.85 9.42 5.44
CA ASP A 206 -8.72 10.27 5.08
C ASP A 206 -7.42 9.46 5.18
N PRO A 207 -6.73 9.17 4.04
CA PRO A 207 -5.51 8.36 4.04
C PRO A 207 -4.31 9.10 4.66
N VAL A 208 -4.30 10.44 4.61
CA VAL A 208 -3.25 11.29 5.19
C VAL A 208 -3.32 11.22 6.71
N ALA A 209 -4.52 11.42 7.27
CA ALA A 209 -4.78 11.28 8.70
C ALA A 209 -4.45 9.87 9.21
N LEU A 210 -4.83 8.85 8.45
CA LEU A 210 -4.60 7.45 8.83
C LEU A 210 -3.11 7.12 8.90
N ASP A 211 -2.35 7.43 7.86
CA ASP A 211 -0.91 7.12 7.82
C ASP A 211 -0.16 7.95 8.87
N LYS A 212 -0.55 9.23 9.07
CA LYS A 212 0.01 10.06 10.14
C LYS A 212 -0.24 9.48 11.52
N ALA A 213 -1.47 9.03 11.79
CA ALA A 213 -1.81 8.40 13.06
C ALA A 213 -1.01 7.12 13.31
N CYS A 214 -0.85 6.27 12.28
CA CYS A 214 -0.01 5.06 12.38
C CYS A 214 1.44 5.40 12.70
N VAL A 215 2.03 6.38 12.01
CA VAL A 215 3.40 6.85 12.29
C VAL A 215 3.52 7.34 13.72
N ASP A 216 2.60 8.20 14.18
CA ASP A 216 2.61 8.76 15.54
C ASP A 216 2.50 7.67 16.61
N LEU A 217 1.69 6.64 16.39
CA LEU A 217 1.57 5.50 17.31
C LEU A 217 2.86 4.68 17.40
N VAL A 218 3.60 4.52 16.30
CA VAL A 218 4.94 3.89 16.34
C VAL A 218 5.89 4.75 17.20
N TYR A 219 5.94 6.06 16.98
CA TYR A 219 6.79 6.96 17.76
C TYR A 219 6.41 7.02 19.25
N ALA A 220 5.13 6.93 19.56
CA ALA A 220 4.61 6.97 20.92
C ALA A 220 4.68 5.61 21.65
N SER A 221 4.91 4.52 20.94
CA SER A 221 4.92 3.18 21.53
C SER A 221 5.95 3.05 22.64
N PRO A 222 5.62 2.43 23.78
CA PRO A 222 6.59 2.15 24.85
C PRO A 222 7.54 0.98 24.50
N ASP A 223 7.27 0.21 23.43
CA ASP A 223 8.07 -0.95 23.05
C ASP A 223 9.46 -0.51 22.55
N PRO A 224 10.55 -1.03 23.13
CA PRO A 224 11.90 -0.65 22.72
C PRO A 224 12.22 -1.07 21.27
N GLY A 225 11.55 -2.08 20.73
CA GLY A 225 11.73 -2.54 19.35
C GLY A 225 11.32 -1.51 18.29
N ARG A 226 10.53 -0.49 18.67
CA ARG A 226 10.12 0.61 17.79
C ARG A 226 11.28 1.33 17.10
N VAL A 227 12.45 1.38 17.75
CA VAL A 227 13.62 2.10 17.23
C VAL A 227 14.02 1.62 15.84
N HIS A 228 13.89 0.34 15.55
CA HIS A 228 14.24 -0.24 14.24
C HIS A 228 13.31 0.25 13.13
N LEU A 229 12.00 0.35 13.44
CA LEU A 229 11.02 0.87 12.48
C LEU A 229 11.16 2.38 12.30
N ILE A 230 11.42 3.13 13.38
CA ILE A 230 11.72 4.58 13.34
C ILE A 230 12.95 4.85 12.47
N GLU A 231 14.06 4.13 12.70
CA GLU A 231 15.28 4.26 11.90
C GLU A 231 15.01 4.01 10.40
N ARG A 232 14.19 3.00 10.07
CA ARG A 232 13.79 2.74 8.69
C ARG A 232 13.00 3.92 8.11
N MET A 233 12.01 4.45 8.82
CA MET A 233 11.19 5.58 8.38
C MET A 233 12.03 6.83 8.18
N GLU A 234 12.91 7.16 9.14
CA GLU A 234 13.76 8.34 9.08
C GLU A 234 14.84 8.25 8.01
N SER A 235 15.50 7.08 7.87
CA SER A 235 16.55 6.87 6.87
C SER A 235 16.07 7.04 5.43
N ARG A 236 14.76 7.01 5.21
CA ARG A 236 14.10 7.17 3.90
C ARG A 236 13.24 8.41 3.81
N HIS A 237 13.31 9.31 4.80
CA HIS A 237 12.44 10.50 4.89
C HIS A 237 10.96 10.15 4.71
N GLY A 238 10.53 8.99 5.26
CA GLY A 238 9.25 8.37 4.94
C GLY A 238 8.03 9.24 5.20
N ILE A 239 8.09 10.18 6.17
CA ILE A 239 7.00 11.10 6.46
C ILE A 239 6.68 12.04 5.29
N HIS A 240 7.62 12.28 4.39
CA HIS A 240 7.45 13.21 3.27
C HIS A 240 6.29 12.81 2.32
N ILE A 241 5.96 11.53 2.19
CA ILE A 241 4.78 11.11 1.41
C ILE A 241 3.48 11.69 2.00
N VAL A 242 3.37 11.73 3.35
CA VAL A 242 2.20 12.26 4.07
C VAL A 242 2.11 13.77 3.89
N GLU A 243 3.25 14.48 4.02
CA GLU A 243 3.36 15.93 3.84
C GLU A 243 2.97 16.34 2.41
N HIS A 244 3.47 15.61 1.41
CA HIS A 244 3.15 15.90 0.01
C HIS A 244 1.70 15.58 -0.32
N ALA A 245 1.14 14.49 0.21
CA ALA A 245 -0.27 14.15 0.05
C ALA A 245 -1.20 15.21 0.67
N GLU A 246 -0.86 15.77 1.84
CA GLU A 246 -1.58 16.90 2.42
C GLU A 246 -1.46 18.15 1.54
N ALA A 247 -0.28 18.45 1.02
CA ALA A 247 -0.06 19.58 0.10
C ALA A 247 -0.88 19.45 -1.21
N LEU A 248 -1.12 18.23 -1.67
CA LEU A 248 -2.02 17.92 -2.80
C LEU A 248 -3.52 17.99 -2.45
N GLY A 249 -3.86 18.27 -1.19
CA GLY A 249 -5.25 18.36 -0.72
C GLY A 249 -5.95 17.00 -0.68
N MET A 250 -5.25 15.91 -0.35
CA MET A 250 -5.84 14.59 -0.22
C MET A 250 -6.46 14.33 1.16
N GLY A 251 -6.10 15.13 2.15
CA GLY A 251 -6.54 15.00 3.53
C GLY A 251 -5.74 15.92 4.44
N SER A 252 -5.71 15.60 5.73
CA SER A 252 -5.03 16.41 6.74
C SER A 252 -4.22 15.55 7.71
N GLN A 253 -3.05 16.04 8.10
CA GLN A 253 -2.26 15.45 9.19
C GLN A 253 -2.85 15.71 10.58
N ARG A 254 -3.88 16.55 10.69
CA ARG A 254 -4.63 16.78 11.94
C ARG A 254 -5.77 15.76 12.02
N TYR A 255 -5.83 15.03 13.13
CA TYR A 255 -6.83 14.01 13.35
C TYR A 255 -7.20 13.92 14.83
N ASP A 256 -8.37 13.37 15.10
CA ASP A 256 -8.78 12.91 16.43
C ASP A 256 -8.77 11.38 16.44
N LEU A 257 -8.02 10.78 17.36
CA LEU A 257 -7.98 9.33 17.54
C LEU A 257 -9.06 8.92 18.55
N VAL A 258 -10.03 8.12 18.09
CA VAL A 258 -11.12 7.61 18.93
C VAL A 258 -10.93 6.12 19.12
N SER A 259 -10.70 5.67 20.38
CA SER A 259 -10.67 4.25 20.73
C SER A 259 -12.08 3.65 20.67
N LEU A 260 -12.18 2.44 20.13
CA LEU A 260 -13.40 1.63 20.12
C LEU A 260 -13.31 0.43 21.09
N ASP A 261 -12.17 0.24 21.76
CA ASP A 261 -11.89 -0.93 22.59
C ASP A 261 -12.61 -0.88 23.95
N ASP A 262 -13.00 0.30 24.41
CA ASP A 262 -13.60 0.54 25.73
C ASP A 262 -15.15 0.62 25.70
N LYS A 263 -15.80 0.01 24.69
CA LYS A 263 -17.26 0.06 24.55
C LYS A 263 -17.92 -1.30 24.71
#